data_3fe662ef90f0b1ca148b4a4ae957c7a6
#
_entry.id   3fe662ef90f0b1ca148b4a4ae957c7a6
#
_cell.length_a   1.000
_cell.length_b   1.000
_cell.length_c   1.000
_cell.angle_alpha   90.00
_cell.angle_beta   90.00
_cell.angle_gamma   90.00
#
_symmetry.space_group_name_H-M   'P 1'
#
loop_
_entity.id
_entity.type
_entity.pdbx_description
1 polymer ?
#
loop_
_entity_poly.entity_id
_entity_poly.type
_entity_poly.pdbx_seq_one_letter_code
_entity_poly.pdbx_strand_id
1 'polypeptide(L)'
;MTKYKPKPNVSLETLDLTFEQFKDVLAGNLPLLIKIFRNDLVIPEFGTFCESVTTLYHNLKDNFKGDPASYIPQLARMPKDKWGISICTVDGQRFSIGDVHDKFTIQSTSKPITYSLTLEELGTEQVHNYQGREPSGRMFNEIVLDHNSKFKSTI
;
A
#
# COMPACT_ATOMS: atom_id res chain seq x y z
N MET A 1 -16.30 -2.27 17.17
CA MET A 1 -15.89 -3.66 16.90
C MET A 1 -17.11 -4.46 16.53
N THR A 2 -17.18 -4.95 15.31
CA THR A 2 -18.28 -5.79 14.82
C THR A 2 -18.33 -7.10 15.61
N LYS A 3 -19.45 -7.40 16.23
CA LYS A 3 -19.65 -8.63 17.04
C LYS A 3 -19.75 -9.89 16.18
N TYR A 4 -20.03 -9.73 14.88
CA TYR A 4 -20.18 -10.85 13.97
C TYR A 4 -18.82 -11.34 13.47
N LYS A 5 -18.52 -12.63 13.72
CA LYS A 5 -17.39 -13.35 13.11
C LYS A 5 -17.97 -14.47 12.23
N PRO A 6 -17.79 -14.44 10.92
CA PRO A 6 -18.19 -15.55 10.06
C PRO A 6 -17.46 -16.84 10.46
N LYS A 7 -18.13 -17.98 10.34
CA LYS A 7 -17.49 -19.27 10.56
C LYS A 7 -16.40 -19.50 9.48
N PRO A 8 -15.25 -20.09 9.82
CA PRO A 8 -14.25 -20.47 8.83
C PRO A 8 -14.88 -21.44 7.82
N ASN A 9 -14.69 -21.17 6.54
CA ASN A 9 -15.17 -21.94 5.37
C ASN A 9 -16.59 -21.62 4.85
N VAL A 10 -17.17 -20.46 5.15
CA VAL A 10 -18.39 -20.01 4.45
C VAL A 10 -17.96 -19.11 3.29
N SER A 11 -18.38 -19.44 2.06
CA SER A 11 -18.21 -18.56 0.90
C SER A 11 -19.03 -17.28 1.13
N LEU A 12 -18.45 -16.11 0.81
CA LEU A 12 -19.14 -14.82 0.90
C LEU A 12 -20.39 -14.77 0.00
N GLU A 13 -20.40 -15.56 -1.07
CA GLU A 13 -21.52 -15.65 -2.02
C GLU A 13 -22.74 -16.40 -1.49
N THR A 14 -22.55 -17.21 -0.42
CA THR A 14 -23.60 -18.05 0.19
C THR A 14 -23.90 -17.67 1.63
N LEU A 15 -23.45 -16.50 2.08
CA LEU A 15 -23.63 -16.04 3.44
C LEU A 15 -25.01 -15.42 3.65
N ASP A 16 -25.94 -16.19 4.23
CA ASP A 16 -27.22 -15.66 4.67
C ASP A 16 -27.09 -14.98 6.05
N LEU A 17 -27.41 -13.70 6.10
CA LEU A 17 -27.42 -12.90 7.33
C LEU A 17 -28.85 -12.64 7.77
N THR A 18 -29.10 -12.75 9.08
CA THR A 18 -30.30 -12.17 9.65
C THR A 18 -30.26 -10.65 9.59
N PHE A 19 -31.40 -9.98 9.69
CA PHE A 19 -31.46 -8.52 9.69
C PHE A 19 -30.61 -7.88 10.79
N GLU A 20 -30.56 -8.46 11.97
CA GLU A 20 -29.71 -7.96 13.07
C GLU A 20 -28.22 -8.13 12.77
N GLN A 21 -27.81 -9.28 12.23
CA GLN A 21 -26.42 -9.49 11.79
C GLN A 21 -26.02 -8.53 10.67
N PHE A 22 -26.94 -8.28 9.74
CA PHE A 22 -26.73 -7.31 8.67
C PHE A 22 -26.52 -5.90 9.22
N LYS A 23 -27.36 -5.45 10.16
CA LYS A 23 -27.18 -4.15 10.84
C LYS A 23 -25.83 -4.05 11.57
N ASP A 24 -25.43 -5.10 12.28
CA ASP A 24 -24.15 -5.13 12.98
C ASP A 24 -22.95 -5.02 12.03
N VAL A 25 -23.01 -5.69 10.88
CA VAL A 25 -21.98 -5.59 9.83
C VAL A 25 -21.95 -4.20 9.22
N LEU A 26 -23.12 -3.63 8.92
CA LEU A 26 -23.24 -2.30 8.33
C LEU A 26 -22.78 -1.18 9.27
N ALA A 27 -23.06 -1.29 10.57
CA ALA A 27 -22.75 -0.24 11.53
C ALA A 27 -21.28 0.19 11.51
N GLY A 28 -20.35 -0.77 11.34
CA GLY A 28 -18.92 -0.50 11.23
C GLY A 28 -18.49 0.09 9.88
N ASN A 29 -19.30 -0.04 8.83
CA ASN A 29 -18.98 0.34 7.45
C ASN A 29 -19.89 1.47 6.91
N LEU A 30 -20.76 2.03 7.76
CA LEU A 30 -21.71 3.06 7.35
C LEU A 30 -21.07 4.27 6.64
N PRO A 31 -19.91 4.82 7.08
CA PRO A 31 -19.27 5.91 6.38
C PRO A 31 -18.88 5.55 4.93
N LEU A 32 -18.38 4.35 4.70
CA LEU A 32 -18.03 3.88 3.36
C LEU A 32 -19.27 3.70 2.48
N LEU A 33 -20.36 3.15 3.02
CA LEU A 33 -21.61 3.00 2.30
C LEU A 33 -22.20 4.36 1.89
N ILE A 34 -22.14 5.35 2.78
CA ILE A 34 -22.57 6.73 2.46
C ILE A 34 -21.75 7.29 1.29
N LYS A 35 -20.44 7.11 1.29
CA LYS A 35 -19.57 7.53 0.18
C LYS A 35 -19.94 6.85 -1.14
N ILE A 36 -20.20 5.53 -1.11
CA ILE A 36 -20.61 4.77 -2.30
C ILE A 36 -21.92 5.33 -2.86
N PHE A 37 -22.94 5.51 -2.02
CA PHE A 37 -24.24 6.02 -2.48
C PHE A 37 -24.20 7.48 -2.96
N ARG A 38 -23.24 8.27 -2.48
CA ARG A 38 -23.04 9.65 -2.91
C ARG A 38 -22.07 9.78 -4.09
N ASN A 39 -21.52 8.67 -4.59
CA ASN A 39 -20.44 8.65 -5.58
C ASN A 39 -19.24 9.52 -5.15
N ASP A 40 -18.89 9.48 -3.86
CA ASP A 40 -17.86 10.31 -3.21
C ASP A 40 -16.67 9.44 -2.72
N LEU A 41 -16.36 8.38 -3.46
CA LEU A 41 -15.13 7.61 -3.27
C LEU A 41 -13.92 8.44 -3.74
N VAL A 42 -12.71 8.05 -3.29
CA VAL A 42 -11.45 8.75 -3.63
C VAL A 42 -11.29 8.95 -5.14
N ILE A 43 -11.72 7.97 -5.94
CA ILE A 43 -11.78 8.07 -7.39
C ILE A 43 -13.23 7.76 -7.82
N PRO A 44 -14.10 8.77 -8.03
CA PRO A 44 -15.49 8.55 -8.40
C PRO A 44 -15.63 7.73 -9.71
N GLU A 45 -14.90 8.13 -10.75
CA GLU A 45 -14.88 7.45 -12.06
C GLU A 45 -13.78 6.37 -12.11
N PHE A 46 -13.81 5.42 -11.14
CA PHE A 46 -12.76 4.41 -11.00
C PHE A 46 -12.61 3.51 -12.25
N GLY A 47 -13.70 3.23 -12.95
CA GLY A 47 -13.68 2.47 -14.22
C GLY A 47 -12.82 3.15 -15.26
N THR A 48 -13.06 4.42 -15.55
CA THR A 48 -12.30 5.24 -16.52
C THR A 48 -10.84 5.39 -16.11
N PHE A 49 -10.59 5.54 -14.81
CA PHE A 49 -9.23 5.54 -14.29
C PHE A 49 -8.51 4.20 -14.57
N CYS A 50 -9.15 3.05 -14.33
CA CYS A 50 -8.59 1.73 -14.63
C CYS A 50 -8.32 1.53 -16.12
N GLU A 51 -9.18 2.02 -17.01
CA GLU A 51 -8.96 1.99 -18.46
C GLU A 51 -7.71 2.79 -18.85
N SER A 52 -7.54 3.96 -18.27
CA SER A 52 -6.35 4.81 -18.49
C SER A 52 -5.07 4.11 -18.01
N VAL A 53 -5.09 3.49 -16.82
CA VAL A 53 -3.96 2.71 -16.29
C VAL A 53 -3.67 1.50 -17.17
N THR A 54 -4.71 0.82 -17.68
CA THR A 54 -4.57 -0.31 -18.60
C THR A 54 -3.86 0.12 -19.90
N THR A 55 -4.25 1.26 -20.44
CA THR A 55 -3.61 1.84 -21.63
C THR A 55 -2.14 2.14 -21.38
N LEU A 56 -1.81 2.77 -20.25
CA LEU A 56 -0.42 3.03 -19.85
C LEU A 56 0.37 1.74 -19.65
N TYR A 57 -0.23 0.73 -19.04
CA TYR A 57 0.40 -0.58 -18.85
C TYR A 57 0.82 -1.19 -20.20
N HIS A 58 -0.09 -1.23 -21.18
CA HIS A 58 0.21 -1.79 -22.50
C HIS A 58 1.24 -0.97 -23.28
N ASN A 59 1.22 0.36 -23.16
CA ASN A 59 2.18 1.22 -23.85
C ASN A 59 3.61 1.07 -23.31
N LEU A 60 3.76 0.66 -22.05
CA LEU A 60 5.06 0.58 -21.37
C LEU A 60 5.58 -0.85 -21.23
N LYS A 61 4.74 -1.86 -21.39
CA LYS A 61 5.08 -3.26 -21.11
C LYS A 61 6.27 -3.78 -21.93
N ASP A 62 6.48 -3.26 -23.14
CA ASP A 62 7.57 -3.67 -24.05
C ASP A 62 8.83 -2.77 -23.93
N ASN A 63 8.90 -1.97 -22.85
CA ASN A 63 10.08 -1.15 -22.59
C ASN A 63 11.11 -1.91 -21.75
N PHE A 64 12.04 -2.57 -22.42
CA PHE A 64 13.13 -3.34 -21.80
C PHE A 64 14.46 -2.56 -21.69
N LYS A 65 14.41 -1.22 -21.67
CA LYS A 65 15.59 -0.34 -21.65
C LYS A 65 16.28 -0.27 -20.29
N GLY A 66 16.47 -1.27 -19.60
CA GLY A 66 17.12 -1.26 -18.30
C GLY A 66 17.53 -2.66 -17.89
N ASP A 67 18.31 -2.73 -16.83
CA ASP A 67 18.69 -3.99 -16.21
C ASP A 67 18.22 -4.02 -14.76
N PRO A 68 17.95 -5.22 -14.20
CA PRO A 68 17.66 -5.36 -12.79
C PRO A 68 18.77 -4.80 -11.93
N ALA A 69 18.43 -4.21 -10.79
CA ALA A 69 19.44 -3.80 -9.81
C ALA A 69 20.32 -4.99 -9.42
N SER A 70 21.63 -4.77 -9.33
CA SER A 70 22.63 -5.83 -9.11
C SER A 70 23.47 -5.65 -7.86
N TYR A 71 23.18 -4.65 -7.01
CA TYR A 71 23.95 -4.39 -5.81
C TYR A 71 23.80 -5.46 -4.71
N ILE A 72 22.79 -6.33 -4.80
CA ILE A 72 22.68 -7.59 -4.05
C ILE A 72 22.27 -8.74 -4.96
N PRO A 73 22.74 -9.98 -4.69
CA PRO A 73 22.46 -11.13 -5.56
C PRO A 73 20.98 -11.46 -5.76
N GLN A 74 20.16 -11.17 -4.76
CA GLN A 74 18.72 -11.44 -4.82
C GLN A 74 18.02 -10.59 -5.88
N LEU A 75 18.44 -9.34 -6.06
CA LEU A 75 17.91 -8.45 -7.08
C LEU A 75 18.44 -8.82 -8.48
N ALA A 76 19.73 -9.14 -8.58
CA ALA A 76 20.36 -9.50 -9.85
C ALA A 76 19.74 -10.75 -10.51
N ARG A 77 19.08 -11.60 -9.74
CA ARG A 77 18.41 -12.83 -10.22
C ARG A 77 16.97 -12.61 -10.69
N MET A 78 16.43 -11.40 -10.51
CA MET A 78 15.05 -11.12 -10.89
C MET A 78 14.91 -11.02 -12.41
N PRO A 79 13.87 -11.63 -13.00
CA PRO A 79 13.57 -11.47 -14.41
C PRO A 79 13.27 -10.00 -14.72
N LYS A 80 13.82 -9.48 -15.81
CA LYS A 80 13.65 -8.07 -16.21
C LYS A 80 12.37 -7.79 -16.99
N ASP A 81 11.68 -8.84 -17.40
CA ASP A 81 10.44 -8.80 -18.17
C ASP A 81 9.18 -8.76 -17.29
N LYS A 82 9.35 -8.79 -15.97
CA LYS A 82 8.23 -8.70 -15.01
C LYS A 82 7.68 -7.29 -14.97
N TRP A 83 6.39 -7.18 -15.23
CA TRP A 83 5.70 -5.91 -15.24
C TRP A 83 4.26 -6.05 -14.69
N GLY A 84 3.95 -5.33 -13.64
CA GLY A 84 2.64 -5.36 -13.00
C GLY A 84 2.31 -4.07 -12.29
N ILE A 85 1.02 -3.75 -12.22
CA ILE A 85 0.50 -2.59 -11.48
C ILE A 85 -0.61 -3.10 -10.56
N SER A 86 -0.54 -2.75 -9.29
CA SER A 86 -1.62 -2.98 -8.32
C SER A 86 -1.91 -1.70 -7.57
N ILE A 87 -3.18 -1.35 -7.50
CA ILE A 87 -3.67 -0.10 -6.91
C ILE A 87 -4.72 -0.46 -5.85
N CYS A 88 -4.64 0.21 -4.71
CA CYS A 88 -5.67 0.16 -3.68
C CYS A 88 -5.87 1.56 -3.11
N THR A 89 -7.08 2.08 -3.19
CA THR A 89 -7.42 3.36 -2.55
C THR A 89 -7.74 3.17 -1.07
N VAL A 90 -7.75 4.25 -0.32
CA VAL A 90 -8.13 4.24 1.11
C VAL A 90 -9.59 3.83 1.33
N ASP A 91 -10.44 3.96 0.34
CA ASP A 91 -11.83 3.50 0.35
C ASP A 91 -11.97 2.03 -0.10
N GLY A 92 -10.85 1.35 -0.45
CA GLY A 92 -10.83 -0.06 -0.82
C GLY A 92 -11.13 -0.36 -2.29
N GLN A 93 -11.17 0.65 -3.17
CA GLN A 93 -11.22 0.42 -4.62
C GLN A 93 -9.91 -0.27 -5.05
N ARG A 94 -10.00 -1.37 -5.79
CA ARG A 94 -8.84 -2.20 -6.15
C ARG A 94 -8.80 -2.45 -7.65
N PHE A 95 -7.59 -2.37 -8.19
CA PHE A 95 -7.30 -2.71 -9.57
C PHE A 95 -5.93 -3.38 -9.65
N SER A 96 -5.78 -4.39 -10.51
CA SER A 96 -4.52 -5.09 -10.72
C SER A 96 -4.41 -5.56 -12.16
N ILE A 97 -3.20 -5.44 -12.75
CA ILE A 97 -2.91 -5.88 -14.11
C ILE A 97 -1.45 -6.37 -14.20
N GLY A 98 -1.21 -7.44 -14.97
CA GLY A 98 0.13 -8.02 -15.16
C GLY A 98 0.58 -8.94 -14.02
N ASP A 99 1.88 -8.98 -13.76
CA ASP A 99 2.54 -9.96 -12.87
C ASP A 99 2.38 -9.62 -11.38
N VAL A 100 1.19 -9.26 -10.94
CA VAL A 100 0.90 -8.75 -9.59
C VAL A 100 0.95 -9.82 -8.50
N HIS A 101 0.97 -11.09 -8.86
CA HIS A 101 1.10 -12.20 -7.90
C HIS A 101 2.53 -12.70 -7.75
N ASP A 102 3.45 -12.18 -8.56
CA ASP A 102 4.85 -12.54 -8.48
C ASP A 102 5.50 -11.93 -7.24
N LYS A 103 6.30 -12.72 -6.55
CA LYS A 103 7.01 -12.26 -5.35
C LYS A 103 8.19 -11.38 -5.75
N PHE A 104 8.38 -10.28 -5.04
CA PHE A 104 9.52 -9.38 -5.21
C PHE A 104 10.11 -8.99 -3.85
N THR A 105 11.33 -8.46 -3.86
CA THR A 105 11.98 -7.98 -2.64
C THR A 105 11.44 -6.60 -2.28
N ILE A 106 10.90 -6.46 -1.07
CA ILE A 106 10.20 -5.23 -0.66
C ILE A 106 11.11 -4.00 -0.58
N GLN A 107 12.42 -4.18 -0.29
CA GLN A 107 13.40 -3.11 -0.21
C GLN A 107 12.89 -1.89 0.58
N SER A 108 13.20 -0.68 0.14
CA SER A 108 12.78 0.58 0.78
C SER A 108 11.28 0.88 0.70
N THR A 109 10.49 0.11 -0.06
CA THR A 109 9.03 0.23 -0.01
C THR A 109 8.45 -0.16 1.34
N SER A 110 9.22 -0.86 2.18
CA SER A 110 8.86 -1.14 3.58
C SER A 110 8.86 0.11 4.48
N LYS A 111 9.64 1.15 4.14
CA LYS A 111 9.86 2.31 5.02
C LYS A 111 8.56 3.03 5.44
N PRO A 112 7.64 3.38 4.53
CA PRO A 112 6.38 4.02 4.92
C PRO A 112 5.55 3.15 5.86
N ILE A 113 5.52 1.83 5.63
CA ILE A 113 4.76 0.89 6.45
C ILE A 113 5.36 0.81 7.85
N THR A 114 6.68 0.60 7.94
CA THR A 114 7.39 0.53 9.22
C THR A 114 7.24 1.84 10.00
N TYR A 115 7.38 2.98 9.33
CA TYR A 115 7.20 4.28 9.95
C TYR A 115 5.79 4.46 10.52
N SER A 116 4.75 4.11 9.76
CA SER A 116 3.36 4.21 10.21
C SER A 116 3.08 3.33 11.43
N LEU A 117 3.56 2.08 11.42
CA LEU A 117 3.42 1.16 12.56
C LEU A 117 4.15 1.68 13.79
N THR A 118 5.36 2.23 13.62
CA THR A 118 6.16 2.78 14.73
C THR A 118 5.50 4.03 15.32
N LEU A 119 4.92 4.89 14.47
CA LEU A 119 4.15 6.04 14.94
C LEU A 119 2.91 5.64 15.75
N GLU A 120 2.22 4.59 15.32
CA GLU A 120 1.05 4.07 16.04
C GLU A 120 1.43 3.49 17.41
N GLU A 121 2.55 2.78 17.48
CA GLU A 121 3.00 2.10 18.71
C GLU A 121 3.66 3.05 19.71
N LEU A 122 4.55 3.94 19.25
CA LEU A 122 5.39 4.76 20.11
C LEU A 122 4.97 6.23 20.22
N GLY A 123 4.16 6.69 19.29
CA GLY A 123 3.77 8.09 19.17
C GLY A 123 4.83 8.98 18.49
N THR A 124 4.37 10.12 18.01
CA THR A 124 5.17 11.05 17.18
C THR A 124 6.42 11.57 17.88
N GLU A 125 6.32 11.95 19.16
CA GLU A 125 7.46 12.54 19.88
C GLU A 125 8.60 11.53 20.06
N GLN A 126 8.29 10.31 20.46
CA GLN A 126 9.30 9.29 20.67
C GLN A 126 9.98 8.88 19.36
N VAL A 127 9.22 8.69 18.29
CA VAL A 127 9.79 8.36 16.97
C VAL A 127 10.74 9.46 16.49
N HIS A 128 10.35 10.72 16.62
CA HIS A 128 11.17 11.84 16.13
C HIS A 128 12.34 12.23 17.03
N ASN A 129 12.53 11.57 18.17
CA ASN A 129 13.80 11.61 18.89
C ASN A 129 14.92 10.85 18.14
N TYR A 130 14.57 9.86 17.32
CA TYR A 130 15.52 9.01 16.59
C TYR A 130 15.50 9.23 15.08
N GLN A 131 14.39 9.73 14.54
CA GLN A 131 14.17 9.90 13.11
C GLN A 131 13.88 11.36 12.77
N GLY A 132 14.58 11.88 11.76
CA GLY A 132 14.32 13.21 11.22
C GLY A 132 12.96 13.30 10.52
N ARG A 133 12.45 14.51 10.34
CA ARG A 133 11.21 14.80 9.60
C ARG A 133 11.47 15.22 8.16
N GLU A 134 12.71 15.49 7.84
CA GLU A 134 13.15 15.99 6.54
C GLU A 134 14.23 15.09 5.96
N PRO A 135 14.35 15.02 4.63
CA PRO A 135 15.44 14.28 4.00
C PRO A 135 16.79 14.95 4.36
N SER A 136 17.81 14.12 4.57
CA SER A 136 19.16 14.61 4.92
C SER A 136 19.83 15.40 3.81
N GLY A 137 19.40 15.25 2.55
CA GLY A 137 20.11 15.76 1.39
C GLY A 137 21.47 15.10 1.12
N ARG A 138 21.79 14.02 1.83
CA ARG A 138 23.04 13.26 1.74
C ARG A 138 22.86 11.95 0.97
N MET A 139 23.97 11.28 0.70
CA MET A 139 23.96 9.95 0.10
C MET A 139 23.26 8.94 1.04
N PHE A 140 22.55 7.95 0.47
CA PHE A 140 21.76 6.97 1.23
C PHE A 140 22.57 6.10 2.18
N ASN A 141 23.89 6.01 1.99
CA ASN A 141 24.84 5.24 2.78
C ASN A 141 25.67 6.09 3.75
N GLU A 142 25.35 7.38 3.89
CA GLU A 142 25.99 8.26 4.88
C GLU A 142 25.22 8.24 6.20
N ILE A 143 25.99 8.21 7.29
CA ILE A 143 25.45 8.44 8.64
C ILE A 143 25.36 9.96 8.84
N VAL A 144 24.16 10.46 9.10
CA VAL A 144 23.91 11.89 9.28
C VAL A 144 23.53 12.18 10.72
N LEU A 145 24.23 13.14 11.31
CA LEU A 145 23.87 13.73 12.58
C LEU A 145 23.04 14.99 12.36
N ASP A 146 22.10 15.27 13.26
CA ASP A 146 21.41 16.55 13.28
C ASP A 146 22.33 17.70 13.73
N HIS A 147 21.84 18.93 13.69
CA HIS A 147 22.59 20.12 14.10
C HIS A 147 23.04 20.10 15.60
N ASN A 148 22.45 19.24 16.42
CA ASN A 148 22.85 19.00 17.81
C ASN A 148 23.77 17.78 17.96
N SER A 149 24.36 17.29 16.90
CA SER A 149 25.22 16.09 16.87
C SER A 149 24.53 14.82 17.38
N LYS A 150 23.21 14.76 17.37
CA LYS A 150 22.44 13.55 17.65
C LYS A 150 22.27 12.72 16.40
N PHE A 151 22.37 11.43 16.56
CA PHE A 151 22.10 10.50 15.47
C PHE A 151 20.60 10.53 15.13
N LYS A 152 20.26 10.88 13.91
CA LYS A 152 18.91 10.73 13.37
C LYS A 152 18.98 9.99 12.05
N SER A 153 18.33 8.84 12.01
CA SER A 153 18.08 8.17 10.74
C SER A 153 17.18 9.05 9.87
N THR A 154 17.44 9.06 8.57
CA THR A 154 16.56 9.70 7.59
C THR A 154 15.67 8.65 6.92
N ILE A 155 14.47 9.05 6.60
CA ILE A 155 13.51 8.20 5.88
C ILE A 155 13.99 7.98 4.44
#